data_309d0bc7a1c64d69f94888130ee2f8eb
#
_entry.id   309d0bc7a1c64d69f94888130ee2f8eb
#
_cell.length_a   1.000
_cell.length_b   1.000
_cell.length_c   1.000
_cell.angle_alpha   90.00
_cell.angle_beta   90.00
_cell.angle_gamma   90.00
#
_symmetry.space_group_name_H-M   'P 1'
#
loop_
_entity.id
_entity.type
_entity.pdbx_description
1 polymer ?
#
loop_
_entity_poly.entity_id
_entity_poly.type
_entity_poly.pdbx_seq_one_letter_code
_entity_poly.pdbx_strand_id
1 'polypeptide(L)'
;AVTSWSSFRVHDLIWSIHYFVDLLPMESEKAQWMLDVAAILHSRSFSWNRDWFNSSSFPQSAVKTAALLQTHGVNNAQAVKHGVVWGRQSGDAAQGYAESWLAWSQLQRFHGQPHGAFGADEHLAGRMPSRGTELCAVVEAMWSLVLVAQGATKDDDAVKALDALEVLAFNALPGSLSDDLWSHPYLQMANSFQALSNEPDHIWANDGPQAAMYGLEPNYPCCTSNFHQGYPKFAANLFFERPENKEIISGIWAPSSMQSHHIKGLQIQLKTGYPFGTDVEYWIQNQEPFVLKIRIPEFLRRDATTLKVWQEGYATTPKVQEGFMVFNVAVQQRQGAAIRFEFDMEPVVTSSTEGSTVRLGPLLMALDLEEQRHLVQQHPYGAADWDTVASQPWRMALPQKPIFGAVMP
;
A
#
# COMPACT_ATOMS: atom_id res chain seq x y z
N ALA A 1 16.08 5.47 -28.34
CA ALA A 1 15.35 6.05 -27.21
C ALA A 1 14.10 5.19 -26.97
N VAL A 2 13.94 4.74 -25.74
CA VAL A 2 12.76 3.98 -25.32
C VAL A 2 11.60 4.96 -25.16
N THR A 3 10.62 4.88 -26.05
CA THR A 3 9.54 5.88 -26.14
C THR A 3 8.13 5.31 -25.95
N SER A 4 8.01 4.00 -25.68
CA SER A 4 6.72 3.33 -25.51
C SER A 4 6.43 3.03 -24.04
N TRP A 5 5.17 3.09 -23.65
CA TRP A 5 4.67 2.71 -22.31
C TRP A 5 5.20 1.36 -21.85
N SER A 6 5.23 0.38 -22.75
CA SER A 6 5.69 -0.99 -22.44
C SER A 6 7.12 -1.03 -21.92
N SER A 7 7.99 -0.13 -22.38
CA SER A 7 9.40 -0.10 -21.96
C SER A 7 9.58 0.38 -20.52
N PHE A 8 8.62 1.16 -20.00
CA PHE A 8 8.60 1.64 -18.62
C PHE A 8 7.91 0.65 -17.68
N ARG A 9 7.03 -0.22 -18.20
CA ARG A 9 6.17 -1.14 -17.41
C ARG A 9 6.57 -2.61 -17.56
N VAL A 10 7.71 -2.90 -18.14
CA VAL A 10 8.13 -4.27 -18.51
C VAL A 10 8.21 -5.22 -17.32
N HIS A 11 8.44 -4.70 -16.10
CA HIS A 11 8.62 -5.54 -14.92
C HIS A 11 7.32 -6.25 -14.47
N ASP A 12 6.14 -5.74 -14.88
CA ASP A 12 4.88 -6.46 -14.71
C ASP A 12 4.82 -7.72 -15.58
N LEU A 13 5.29 -7.63 -16.82
CA LEU A 13 5.39 -8.78 -17.72
C LEU A 13 6.44 -9.78 -17.24
N ILE A 14 7.63 -9.31 -16.80
CA ILE A 14 8.69 -10.17 -16.25
C ILE A 14 8.18 -10.90 -15.01
N TRP A 15 7.49 -10.21 -14.10
CA TRP A 15 6.87 -10.86 -12.94
C TRP A 15 5.85 -11.93 -13.36
N SER A 16 5.02 -11.65 -14.36
CA SER A 16 4.07 -12.62 -14.89
C SER A 16 4.76 -13.85 -15.48
N ILE A 17 5.88 -13.67 -16.18
CA ILE A 17 6.70 -14.77 -16.67
C ILE A 17 7.21 -15.62 -15.50
N HIS A 18 7.78 -15.00 -14.48
CA HIS A 18 8.23 -15.72 -13.28
C HIS A 18 7.11 -16.50 -12.61
N TYR A 19 5.92 -15.88 -12.47
CA TYR A 19 4.76 -16.54 -11.89
C TYR A 19 4.33 -17.79 -12.68
N PHE A 20 4.32 -17.72 -14.01
CA PHE A 20 4.01 -18.87 -14.85
C PHE A 20 5.07 -19.97 -14.76
N VAL A 21 6.36 -19.61 -14.72
CA VAL A 21 7.45 -20.57 -14.57
C VAL A 21 7.35 -21.33 -13.24
N ASP A 22 6.92 -20.66 -12.16
CA ASP A 22 6.78 -21.29 -10.84
C ASP A 22 5.53 -22.16 -10.72
N LEU A 23 4.41 -21.70 -11.28
CA LEU A 23 3.11 -22.29 -11.03
C LEU A 23 2.82 -23.46 -11.93
N LEU A 24 3.28 -23.42 -13.19
CA LEU A 24 2.91 -24.41 -14.18
C LEU A 24 3.97 -25.50 -14.31
N PRO A 25 3.57 -26.79 -14.26
CA PRO A 25 4.48 -27.86 -14.61
C PRO A 25 4.89 -27.71 -16.09
N MET A 26 6.10 -27.34 -16.34
CA MET A 26 6.62 -27.19 -17.69
C MET A 26 8.00 -27.86 -17.82
N GLU A 27 8.36 -28.22 -19.06
CA GLU A 27 9.67 -28.72 -19.36
C GLU A 27 10.75 -27.64 -19.08
N SER A 28 11.89 -28.06 -18.56
CA SER A 28 12.99 -27.17 -18.17
C SER A 28 13.49 -26.27 -19.31
N GLU A 29 13.48 -26.77 -20.54
CA GLU A 29 13.86 -26.02 -21.74
C GLU A 29 12.88 -24.86 -22.00
N LYS A 30 11.58 -25.11 -21.86
CA LYS A 30 10.55 -24.08 -22.03
C LYS A 30 10.62 -23.05 -20.92
N ALA A 31 10.83 -23.47 -19.68
CA ALA A 31 11.01 -22.55 -18.55
C ALA A 31 12.22 -21.65 -18.78
N GLN A 32 13.35 -22.22 -19.20
CA GLN A 32 14.56 -21.46 -19.51
C GLN A 32 14.33 -20.46 -20.65
N TRP A 33 13.65 -20.87 -21.72
CA TRP A 33 13.31 -19.98 -22.83
C TRP A 33 12.46 -18.78 -22.35
N MET A 34 11.49 -18.98 -21.46
CA MET A 34 10.70 -17.89 -20.90
C MET A 34 11.55 -16.93 -20.06
N LEU A 35 12.49 -17.45 -19.26
CA LEU A 35 13.43 -16.62 -18.49
C LEU A 35 14.41 -15.86 -19.40
N ASP A 36 14.84 -16.44 -20.52
CA ASP A 36 15.67 -15.75 -21.53
C ASP A 36 14.89 -14.60 -22.19
N VAL A 37 13.59 -14.80 -22.48
CA VAL A 37 12.71 -13.72 -22.94
C VAL A 37 12.62 -12.60 -21.92
N ALA A 38 12.45 -12.93 -20.63
CA ALA A 38 12.42 -11.94 -19.55
C ALA A 38 13.74 -11.14 -19.47
N ALA A 39 14.89 -11.80 -19.66
CA ALA A 39 16.20 -11.14 -19.71
C ALA A 39 16.35 -10.18 -20.90
N ILE A 40 15.84 -10.56 -22.07
CA ILE A 40 15.83 -9.69 -23.26
C ILE A 40 14.93 -8.47 -23.02
N LEU A 41 13.73 -8.67 -22.44
CA LEU A 41 12.80 -7.60 -22.10
C LEU A 41 13.44 -6.61 -21.11
N HIS A 42 14.06 -7.11 -20.05
CA HIS A 42 14.76 -6.28 -19.08
C HIS A 42 15.89 -5.47 -19.73
N SER A 43 16.74 -6.10 -20.56
CA SER A 43 17.87 -5.42 -21.21
C SER A 43 17.45 -4.30 -22.16
N ARG A 44 16.22 -4.33 -22.66
CA ARG A 44 15.63 -3.34 -23.58
C ARG A 44 14.70 -2.33 -22.91
N SER A 45 14.43 -2.50 -21.63
CA SER A 45 13.57 -1.60 -20.86
C SER A 45 14.29 -0.31 -20.45
N PHE A 46 13.50 0.65 -19.97
CA PHE A 46 14.05 1.82 -19.30
C PHE A 46 14.73 1.40 -17.98
N SER A 47 15.95 1.86 -17.77
CA SER A 47 16.72 1.51 -16.57
C SER A 47 16.31 2.43 -15.40
N TRP A 48 15.29 2.01 -14.65
CA TRP A 48 14.74 2.80 -13.56
C TRP A 48 15.75 3.15 -12.48
N ASN A 49 16.63 2.23 -12.10
CA ASN A 49 17.64 2.50 -11.08
C ASN A 49 18.68 3.50 -11.59
N ARG A 50 19.38 3.16 -12.69
CA ARG A 50 20.51 3.94 -13.19
C ARG A 50 20.08 5.29 -13.74
N ASP A 51 19.03 5.33 -14.56
CA ASP A 51 18.67 6.50 -15.36
C ASP A 51 17.62 7.38 -14.67
N TRP A 52 17.09 6.94 -13.51
CA TRP A 52 16.03 7.67 -12.80
C TRP A 52 16.25 7.76 -11.29
N PHE A 53 15.92 6.72 -10.49
CA PHE A 53 15.92 6.82 -9.02
C PHE A 53 17.29 7.08 -8.39
N ASN A 54 18.37 6.67 -9.01
CA ASN A 54 19.76 6.93 -8.58
C ASN A 54 20.41 8.05 -9.40
N SER A 55 19.65 8.83 -10.10
CA SER A 55 20.11 9.89 -11.00
C SER A 55 19.83 11.27 -10.39
N SER A 56 20.69 12.24 -10.70
CA SER A 56 20.48 13.65 -10.37
C SER A 56 19.29 14.27 -11.13
N SER A 57 18.76 13.58 -12.15
CA SER A 57 17.59 14.02 -12.89
C SER A 57 16.26 13.65 -12.22
N PHE A 58 16.25 12.87 -11.12
CA PHE A 58 15.04 12.59 -10.38
C PHE A 58 14.48 13.89 -9.77
N PRO A 59 13.21 14.25 -10.02
CA PRO A 59 12.67 15.53 -9.63
C PRO A 59 12.48 15.62 -8.10
N GLN A 60 12.97 16.69 -7.50
CA GLN A 60 12.82 16.96 -6.07
C GLN A 60 11.62 17.89 -5.75
N SER A 61 10.87 18.27 -6.77
CA SER A 61 9.68 19.11 -6.68
C SER A 61 8.75 18.80 -7.86
N ALA A 62 7.62 19.52 -7.96
CA ALA A 62 6.66 19.34 -9.04
C ALA A 62 7.32 19.47 -10.42
N VAL A 63 7.02 18.53 -11.29
CA VAL A 63 7.45 18.56 -12.70
C VAL A 63 6.67 19.66 -13.43
N LYS A 64 7.38 20.64 -13.98
CA LYS A 64 6.78 21.82 -14.61
C LYS A 64 6.79 21.77 -16.15
N THR A 65 7.48 20.82 -16.74
CA THR A 65 7.71 20.77 -18.20
C THR A 65 7.32 19.40 -18.75
N ALA A 66 7.09 19.42 -20.07
CA ALA A 66 6.57 18.34 -20.91
C ALA A 66 6.67 16.94 -20.33
N ALA A 67 5.54 16.32 -20.28
CA ALA A 67 5.24 14.98 -19.88
C ALA A 67 6.20 13.94 -20.48
N LEU A 68 7.16 13.49 -19.69
CA LEU A 68 8.01 12.35 -20.03
C LEU A 68 7.47 11.11 -19.32
N LEU A 69 7.56 9.95 -19.93
CA LEU A 69 7.01 8.71 -19.37
C LEU A 69 7.64 8.32 -18.03
N GLN A 70 8.91 8.67 -17.78
CA GLN A 70 9.57 8.46 -16.49
C GLN A 70 9.06 9.39 -15.38
N THR A 71 8.40 10.50 -15.67
CA THR A 71 7.81 11.38 -14.66
C THR A 71 6.38 11.02 -14.31
N HIS A 72 5.73 10.15 -15.09
CA HIS A 72 4.35 9.74 -14.90
C HIS A 72 4.16 8.97 -13.59
N GLY A 73 3.15 9.33 -12.80
CA GLY A 73 2.92 8.80 -11.45
C GLY A 73 2.77 7.28 -11.40
N VAL A 74 1.90 6.72 -12.23
CA VAL A 74 1.66 5.26 -12.26
C VAL A 74 2.88 4.49 -12.72
N ASN A 75 3.66 5.03 -13.69
CA ASN A 75 4.90 4.39 -14.10
C ASN A 75 5.92 4.30 -12.95
N ASN A 76 5.99 5.35 -12.11
CA ASN A 76 6.82 5.35 -10.92
C ASN A 76 6.32 4.34 -9.87
N ALA A 77 5.02 4.25 -9.65
CA ALA A 77 4.43 3.27 -8.74
C ALA A 77 4.74 1.82 -9.17
N GLN A 78 4.58 1.52 -10.46
CA GLN A 78 4.94 0.21 -11.03
C GLN A 78 6.45 -0.04 -10.98
N ALA A 79 7.26 1.00 -11.14
CA ALA A 79 8.72 0.89 -11.12
C ALA A 79 9.28 0.55 -9.74
N VAL A 80 8.59 0.80 -8.65
CA VAL A 80 9.05 0.43 -7.29
C VAL A 80 9.44 -1.05 -7.21
N LYS A 81 8.73 -1.95 -7.90
CA LYS A 81 9.02 -3.39 -7.89
C LYS A 81 10.18 -3.82 -8.81
N HIS A 82 10.75 -2.90 -9.61
CA HIS A 82 11.70 -3.26 -10.66
C HIS A 82 12.92 -4.06 -10.17
N GLY A 83 13.50 -3.63 -9.04
CA GLY A 83 14.69 -4.25 -8.48
C GLY A 83 14.42 -5.67 -7.97
N VAL A 84 13.38 -5.88 -7.17
CA VAL A 84 13.05 -7.20 -6.61
C VAL A 84 12.62 -8.18 -7.70
N VAL A 85 11.91 -7.73 -8.73
CA VAL A 85 11.52 -8.57 -9.85
C VAL A 85 12.74 -9.02 -10.63
N TRP A 86 13.68 -8.13 -10.93
CA TRP A 86 14.90 -8.49 -11.63
C TRP A 86 15.91 -9.23 -10.73
N GLY A 87 16.06 -8.82 -9.47
CA GLY A 87 16.96 -9.44 -8.49
C GLY A 87 16.70 -10.92 -8.28
N ARG A 88 15.43 -11.33 -8.38
CA ARG A 88 15.04 -12.75 -8.37
C ARG A 88 15.67 -13.55 -9.51
N GLN A 89 15.65 -13.02 -10.73
CA GLN A 89 16.20 -13.72 -11.91
C GLN A 89 17.71 -13.62 -12.01
N SER A 90 18.29 -12.47 -11.66
CA SER A 90 19.73 -12.25 -11.68
C SER A 90 20.48 -12.98 -10.57
N GLY A 91 19.79 -13.46 -9.54
CA GLY A 91 20.37 -14.08 -8.36
C GLY A 91 20.90 -13.10 -7.33
N ASP A 92 20.69 -11.80 -7.51
CA ASP A 92 21.10 -10.75 -6.56
C ASP A 92 19.88 -10.10 -5.90
N ALA A 93 19.22 -10.88 -5.03
CA ALA A 93 18.02 -10.44 -4.32
C ALA A 93 18.29 -9.25 -3.39
N ALA A 94 19.48 -9.17 -2.77
CA ALA A 94 19.84 -8.07 -1.87
C ALA A 94 19.96 -6.74 -2.62
N GLN A 95 20.62 -6.74 -3.77
CA GLN A 95 20.71 -5.57 -4.64
C GLN A 95 19.32 -5.20 -5.18
N GLY A 96 18.55 -6.21 -5.61
CA GLY A 96 17.19 -6.00 -6.09
C GLY A 96 16.28 -5.32 -5.05
N TYR A 97 16.34 -5.76 -3.79
CA TYR A 97 15.63 -5.08 -2.69
C TYR A 97 16.14 -3.64 -2.52
N ALA A 98 17.44 -3.43 -2.47
CA ALA A 98 18.03 -2.10 -2.27
C ALA A 98 17.59 -1.10 -3.36
N GLU A 99 17.53 -1.53 -4.61
CA GLU A 99 17.05 -0.70 -5.74
C GLU A 99 15.55 -0.38 -5.62
N SER A 100 14.72 -1.36 -5.28
CA SER A 100 13.29 -1.16 -5.07
C SER A 100 13.00 -0.24 -3.89
N TRP A 101 13.72 -0.42 -2.78
CA TRP A 101 13.55 0.41 -1.59
C TRP A 101 14.07 1.85 -1.82
N LEU A 102 15.14 2.02 -2.59
CA LEU A 102 15.59 3.34 -3.03
C LEU A 102 14.50 4.06 -3.84
N ALA A 103 13.87 3.37 -4.79
CA ALA A 103 12.79 3.93 -5.59
C ALA A 103 11.63 4.43 -4.71
N TRP A 104 11.14 3.60 -3.78
CA TRP A 104 10.12 3.99 -2.83
C TRP A 104 10.54 5.16 -1.95
N SER A 105 11.76 5.11 -1.42
CA SER A 105 12.31 6.16 -0.54
C SER A 105 12.42 7.51 -1.24
N GLN A 106 12.83 7.55 -2.50
CA GLN A 106 12.90 8.78 -3.29
C GLN A 106 11.51 9.36 -3.55
N LEU A 107 10.53 8.52 -3.91
CA LEU A 107 9.14 8.94 -4.08
C LEU A 107 8.58 9.55 -2.79
N GLN A 108 8.76 8.89 -1.65
CA GLN A 108 8.29 9.39 -0.36
C GLN A 108 9.02 10.66 0.08
N ARG A 109 10.33 10.74 -0.14
CA ARG A 109 11.14 11.90 0.26
C ARG A 109 10.72 13.17 -0.44
N PHE A 110 10.48 13.11 -1.75
CA PHE A 110 10.28 14.29 -2.59
C PHE A 110 8.83 14.54 -3.00
N HIS A 111 7.98 13.53 -2.91
CA HIS A 111 6.59 13.58 -3.35
C HIS A 111 5.60 12.98 -2.36
N GLY A 112 6.05 12.45 -1.21
CA GLY A 112 5.21 11.76 -0.23
C GLY A 112 4.04 12.62 0.27
N GLN A 113 2.87 11.99 0.36
CA GLN A 113 1.63 12.58 0.84
C GLN A 113 1.20 11.95 2.19
N PRO A 114 0.42 12.65 3.02
CA PRO A 114 0.07 12.17 4.36
C PRO A 114 -0.64 10.81 4.38
N HIS A 115 -1.42 10.49 3.38
CA HIS A 115 -2.14 9.20 3.27
C HIS A 115 -1.26 8.02 2.84
N GLY A 116 0.06 8.23 2.75
CA GLY A 116 1.05 7.18 2.48
C GLY A 116 1.45 7.03 1.02
N ALA A 117 0.69 7.55 0.06
CA ALA A 117 1.06 7.58 -1.35
C ALA A 117 1.99 8.77 -1.66
N PHE A 118 2.22 9.07 -2.91
CA PHE A 118 3.01 10.21 -3.36
C PHE A 118 2.22 11.07 -4.36
N GLY A 119 2.50 12.35 -4.36
CA GLY A 119 1.84 13.33 -5.22
C GLY A 119 2.27 13.21 -6.69
N ALA A 120 1.29 13.03 -7.55
CA ALA A 120 1.44 13.03 -8.99
C ALA A 120 0.16 13.51 -9.64
N ASP A 121 0.16 14.75 -10.09
CA ASP A 121 -0.91 15.32 -10.92
C ASP A 121 -0.65 14.85 -12.36
N GLU A 122 -0.95 13.59 -12.69
CA GLU A 122 -0.46 12.82 -13.84
C GLU A 122 1.07 12.60 -13.79
N HIS A 123 1.85 13.61 -13.48
CA HIS A 123 3.31 13.59 -13.34
C HIS A 123 3.72 14.00 -11.93
N LEU A 124 4.90 13.53 -11.47
CA LEU A 124 5.39 13.77 -10.10
C LEU A 124 5.25 15.25 -9.69
N ALA A 125 4.52 15.51 -8.62
CA ALA A 125 3.98 16.82 -8.31
C ALA A 125 4.52 17.46 -7.02
N GLY A 126 5.47 16.80 -6.32
CA GLY A 126 6.01 17.32 -5.05
C GLY A 126 5.11 16.99 -3.86
N ARG A 127 5.38 17.66 -2.72
CA ARG A 127 4.78 17.34 -1.41
C ARG A 127 3.61 18.23 -0.99
N MET A 128 3.28 19.26 -1.76
CA MET A 128 2.21 20.18 -1.38
C MET A 128 0.89 19.44 -1.17
N PRO A 129 0.12 19.71 -0.10
CA PRO A 129 -1.13 19.00 0.19
C PRO A 129 -2.23 19.19 -0.84
N SER A 130 -2.08 20.19 -1.71
CA SER A 130 -2.98 20.44 -2.85
C SER A 130 -2.65 19.57 -4.08
N ARG A 131 -1.60 18.74 -4.02
CA ARG A 131 -1.23 17.87 -5.14
C ARG A 131 -2.01 16.58 -5.11
N GLY A 132 -2.39 16.13 -6.29
CA GLY A 132 -3.19 14.94 -6.48
C GLY A 132 -2.37 13.66 -6.35
N THR A 133 -3.09 12.59 -6.12
CA THR A 133 -2.58 11.22 -6.20
C THR A 133 -3.58 10.41 -7.01
N GLU A 134 -3.15 9.92 -8.16
CA GLU A 134 -3.97 9.09 -9.03
C GLU A 134 -4.26 7.73 -8.36
N LEU A 135 -5.52 7.29 -8.41
CA LEU A 135 -5.94 5.99 -7.83
C LEU A 135 -5.15 4.81 -8.42
N CYS A 136 -4.84 4.83 -9.73
CA CYS A 136 -3.96 3.82 -10.32
C CYS A 136 -2.59 3.78 -9.65
N ALA A 137 -2.00 4.93 -9.31
CA ALA A 137 -0.71 4.97 -8.63
C ALA A 137 -0.77 4.36 -7.22
N VAL A 138 -1.88 4.54 -6.49
CA VAL A 138 -2.11 3.89 -5.19
C VAL A 138 -2.13 2.38 -5.34
N VAL A 139 -2.95 1.85 -6.24
CA VAL A 139 -3.10 0.40 -6.48
C VAL A 139 -1.79 -0.25 -6.92
N GLU A 140 -1.07 0.38 -7.85
CA GLU A 140 0.20 -0.13 -8.36
C GLU A 140 1.35 -0.02 -7.33
N ALA A 141 1.35 1.01 -6.49
CA ALA A 141 2.29 1.12 -5.37
C ALA A 141 2.04 0.03 -4.33
N MET A 142 0.78 -0.26 -3.99
CA MET A 142 0.43 -1.35 -3.09
C MET A 142 0.94 -2.69 -3.62
N TRP A 143 0.70 -2.99 -4.91
CA TRP A 143 1.21 -4.21 -5.52
C TRP A 143 2.73 -4.28 -5.53
N SER A 144 3.38 -3.17 -5.84
CA SER A 144 4.85 -3.10 -5.82
C SER A 144 5.40 -3.37 -4.43
N LEU A 145 4.79 -2.80 -3.36
CA LEU A 145 5.22 -3.01 -1.97
C LEU A 145 5.00 -4.45 -1.49
N VAL A 146 3.95 -5.13 -1.95
CA VAL A 146 3.79 -6.59 -1.72
C VAL A 146 5.01 -7.34 -2.26
N LEU A 147 5.40 -7.07 -3.52
CA LEU A 147 6.54 -7.74 -4.13
C LEU A 147 7.88 -7.35 -3.48
N VAL A 148 8.01 -6.10 -3.01
CA VAL A 148 9.20 -5.67 -2.25
C VAL A 148 9.29 -6.41 -0.92
N ALA A 149 8.17 -6.60 -0.21
CA ALA A 149 8.14 -7.38 1.03
C ALA A 149 8.50 -8.87 0.78
N GLN A 150 7.98 -9.46 -0.30
CA GLN A 150 8.29 -10.83 -0.70
C GLN A 150 9.76 -11.01 -1.14
N GLY A 151 10.33 -10.02 -1.82
CA GLY A 151 11.71 -10.02 -2.29
C GLY A 151 12.75 -9.61 -1.24
N ALA A 152 12.32 -9.22 -0.04
CA ALA A 152 13.22 -8.83 1.03
C ALA A 152 14.03 -10.04 1.55
N THR A 153 15.33 -9.87 1.67
CA THR A 153 16.24 -10.91 2.18
C THR A 153 16.40 -10.89 3.70
N LYS A 154 15.89 -9.84 4.36
CA LYS A 154 15.88 -9.66 5.82
C LYS A 154 14.47 -9.33 6.29
N ASP A 155 14.14 -9.79 7.47
CA ASP A 155 12.83 -9.54 8.07
C ASP A 155 12.57 -8.03 8.31
N ASP A 156 13.57 -7.28 8.80
CA ASP A 156 13.47 -5.82 8.97
C ASP A 156 13.12 -5.09 7.66
N ASP A 157 13.63 -5.57 6.54
CA ASP A 157 13.37 -4.98 5.24
C ASP A 157 11.94 -5.32 4.75
N ALA A 158 11.48 -6.53 5.00
CA ALA A 158 10.08 -6.91 4.75
C ALA A 158 9.13 -6.06 5.60
N VAL A 159 9.44 -5.83 6.87
CA VAL A 159 8.64 -5.01 7.79
C VAL A 159 8.49 -3.58 7.27
N LYS A 160 9.53 -2.94 6.77
CA LYS A 160 9.46 -1.58 6.19
C LYS A 160 8.48 -1.50 5.02
N ALA A 161 8.53 -2.50 4.12
CA ALA A 161 7.62 -2.55 2.97
C ALA A 161 6.17 -2.80 3.40
N LEU A 162 5.95 -3.67 4.40
CA LEU A 162 4.63 -3.94 4.96
C LEU A 162 4.06 -2.75 5.72
N ASP A 163 4.88 -1.95 6.42
CA ASP A 163 4.43 -0.71 7.07
C ASP A 163 3.93 0.30 6.02
N ALA A 164 4.66 0.48 4.94
CA ALA A 164 4.25 1.36 3.85
C ALA A 164 2.95 0.86 3.17
N LEU A 165 2.85 -0.45 2.93
CA LEU A 165 1.66 -1.08 2.37
C LEU A 165 0.43 -0.90 3.27
N GLU A 166 0.59 -1.07 4.59
CA GLU A 166 -0.48 -0.90 5.57
C GLU A 166 -1.07 0.52 5.53
N VAL A 167 -0.20 1.54 5.49
CA VAL A 167 -0.64 2.93 5.43
C VAL A 167 -1.40 3.22 4.14
N LEU A 168 -0.96 2.70 2.99
CA LEU A 168 -1.69 2.84 1.72
C LEU A 168 -3.06 2.16 1.76
N ALA A 169 -3.10 0.92 2.25
CA ALA A 169 -4.30 0.09 2.25
C ALA A 169 -5.40 0.63 3.17
N PHE A 170 -5.02 1.28 4.27
CA PHE A 170 -5.97 1.82 5.24
C PHE A 170 -6.25 3.31 5.10
N ASN A 171 -5.55 4.02 4.20
CA ASN A 171 -5.77 5.45 3.99
C ASN A 171 -5.96 5.80 2.52
N ALA A 172 -4.91 5.73 1.69
CA ALA A 172 -4.97 6.20 0.31
C ALA A 172 -5.98 5.41 -0.54
N LEU A 173 -6.08 4.10 -0.37
CA LEU A 173 -7.01 3.30 -1.16
C LEU A 173 -8.47 3.57 -0.76
N PRO A 174 -8.91 3.43 0.52
CA PRO A 174 -10.29 3.74 0.88
C PRO A 174 -10.63 5.23 0.74
N GLY A 175 -9.69 6.14 1.02
CA GLY A 175 -9.89 7.57 0.87
C GLY A 175 -10.11 8.05 -0.57
N SER A 176 -9.87 7.18 -1.56
CA SER A 176 -10.19 7.45 -2.97
C SER A 176 -11.63 7.06 -3.36
N LEU A 177 -12.44 6.55 -2.46
CA LEU A 177 -13.73 5.95 -2.82
C LEU A 177 -14.87 6.61 -2.05
N SER A 178 -16.03 6.72 -2.70
CA SER A 178 -17.27 6.99 -2.00
C SER A 178 -17.69 5.78 -1.15
N ASP A 179 -18.54 6.01 -0.12
CA ASP A 179 -19.00 4.98 0.82
C ASP A 179 -19.68 3.79 0.11
N ASP A 180 -20.36 4.07 -1.00
CA ASP A 180 -21.06 3.07 -1.80
C ASP A 180 -20.17 2.41 -2.88
N LEU A 181 -18.91 2.84 -2.99
CA LEU A 181 -17.91 2.39 -3.98
C LEU A 181 -18.27 2.67 -5.45
N TRP A 182 -19.27 3.51 -5.73
CA TRP A 182 -19.72 3.83 -7.08
C TRP A 182 -19.02 5.04 -7.70
N SER A 183 -18.31 5.81 -6.91
CA SER A 183 -17.57 6.97 -7.40
C SER A 183 -16.21 7.12 -6.72
N HIS A 184 -15.29 7.73 -7.46
CA HIS A 184 -13.95 8.07 -7.00
C HIS A 184 -13.47 9.34 -7.73
N PRO A 185 -12.52 10.11 -7.17
CA PRO A 185 -11.81 11.12 -7.96
C PRO A 185 -10.70 10.45 -8.78
N TYR A 186 -10.32 11.06 -9.90
CA TYR A 186 -9.08 10.66 -10.59
C TYR A 186 -7.86 11.00 -9.73
N LEU A 187 -7.82 12.23 -9.20
CA LEU A 187 -6.77 12.70 -8.29
C LEU A 187 -7.34 12.91 -6.88
N GLN A 188 -7.00 12.01 -5.97
CA GLN A 188 -7.21 12.20 -4.53
C GLN A 188 -6.25 13.27 -4.00
N MET A 189 -6.72 14.18 -3.16
CA MET A 189 -5.92 15.23 -2.51
C MET A 189 -6.10 15.18 -1.01
N ALA A 190 -4.99 15.09 -0.27
CA ALA A 190 -5.00 14.92 1.18
C ALA A 190 -5.59 16.12 1.96
N ASN A 191 -5.69 17.29 1.33
CA ASN A 191 -6.16 18.53 1.96
C ASN A 191 -7.08 19.31 1.01
N SER A 192 -8.08 18.64 0.42
CA SER A 192 -9.12 19.29 -0.37
C SER A 192 -10.39 19.48 0.47
N PHE A 193 -11.02 20.64 0.35
CA PHE A 193 -12.33 20.94 0.93
C PHE A 193 -13.44 20.97 -0.12
N GLN A 194 -13.08 20.71 -1.35
CA GLN A 194 -13.99 20.64 -2.49
C GLN A 194 -13.49 19.68 -3.55
N ALA A 195 -14.41 19.11 -4.29
CA ALA A 195 -14.17 18.20 -5.40
C ALA A 195 -15.12 18.60 -6.52
N LEU A 196 -14.67 19.49 -7.41
CA LEU A 196 -15.49 20.14 -8.42
C LEU A 196 -15.05 19.78 -9.84
N SER A 197 -16.02 19.72 -10.75
CA SER A 197 -15.80 19.75 -12.20
C SER A 197 -15.57 21.19 -12.67
N ASN A 198 -14.81 21.36 -13.75
CA ASN A 198 -14.66 22.63 -14.49
C ASN A 198 -14.08 23.82 -13.71
N GLU A 199 -13.19 23.61 -12.76
CA GLU A 199 -12.42 24.70 -12.13
C GLU A 199 -10.98 24.79 -12.65
N PRO A 200 -10.74 25.40 -13.82
CA PRO A 200 -9.46 25.28 -14.52
C PRO A 200 -8.26 25.95 -13.83
N ASP A 201 -8.48 26.91 -12.94
CA ASP A 201 -7.39 27.70 -12.33
C ASP A 201 -7.30 27.56 -10.81
N HIS A 202 -8.00 26.57 -10.23
CA HIS A 202 -7.97 26.35 -8.79
C HIS A 202 -6.76 25.51 -8.38
N ILE A 203 -6.19 25.76 -7.19
CA ILE A 203 -5.00 25.03 -6.71
C ILE A 203 -5.25 23.52 -6.52
N TRP A 204 -6.50 23.08 -6.43
CA TRP A 204 -6.93 21.69 -6.37
C TRP A 204 -7.45 21.14 -7.72
N ALA A 205 -7.35 21.90 -8.80
CA ALA A 205 -7.67 21.46 -10.16
C ALA A 205 -6.36 21.19 -10.92
N ASN A 206 -5.71 20.06 -10.64
CA ASN A 206 -4.32 19.84 -10.99
C ASN A 206 -4.06 19.14 -12.32
N ASP A 207 -5.09 18.64 -13.01
CA ASP A 207 -4.97 17.99 -14.30
C ASP A 207 -6.14 18.40 -15.18
N GLY A 208 -6.98 17.46 -15.64
CA GLY A 208 -8.19 17.80 -16.39
C GLY A 208 -9.30 18.38 -15.51
N PRO A 209 -10.33 18.99 -16.14
CA PRO A 209 -11.42 19.65 -15.41
C PRO A 209 -12.28 18.69 -14.58
N GLN A 210 -12.15 17.38 -14.76
CA GLN A 210 -12.86 16.35 -14.01
C GLN A 210 -11.96 15.58 -13.03
N ALA A 211 -10.69 15.94 -12.91
CA ALA A 211 -9.73 15.14 -12.15
C ALA A 211 -10.05 15.08 -10.66
N ALA A 212 -10.63 16.13 -10.08
CA ALA A 212 -10.93 16.21 -8.66
C ALA A 212 -12.36 15.79 -8.29
N MET A 213 -13.31 15.78 -9.23
CA MET A 213 -14.71 15.45 -8.95
C MET A 213 -14.88 13.95 -8.60
N TYR A 214 -15.90 13.64 -7.82
CA TYR A 214 -16.30 12.25 -7.58
C TYR A 214 -17.20 11.76 -8.70
N GLY A 215 -16.77 10.75 -9.44
CA GLY A 215 -17.52 10.22 -10.57
C GLY A 215 -17.26 8.74 -10.83
N LEU A 216 -18.03 8.19 -11.78
CA LEU A 216 -17.85 6.81 -12.21
C LEU A 216 -16.54 6.62 -12.98
N GLU A 217 -16.24 7.54 -13.90
CA GLU A 217 -15.02 7.54 -14.72
C GLU A 217 -14.48 8.98 -14.87
N PRO A 218 -14.18 9.67 -13.77
CA PRO A 218 -13.75 11.05 -13.83
C PRO A 218 -12.40 11.17 -14.54
N ASN A 219 -12.27 12.15 -15.46
CA ASN A 219 -11.08 12.46 -16.23
C ASN A 219 -10.66 11.34 -17.21
N TYR A 220 -10.17 10.19 -16.69
CA TYR A 220 -9.75 9.02 -17.48
C TYR A 220 -10.25 7.70 -16.85
N PRO A 221 -10.66 6.70 -17.67
CA PRO A 221 -11.27 5.46 -17.18
C PRO A 221 -10.27 4.46 -16.58
N CYS A 222 -8.97 4.75 -16.62
CA CYS A 222 -7.94 3.83 -16.14
C CYS A 222 -8.09 3.53 -14.64
N CYS A 223 -8.47 4.51 -13.82
CA CYS A 223 -8.65 4.32 -12.39
C CYS A 223 -9.81 3.38 -12.07
N THR A 224 -10.95 3.54 -12.76
CA THR A 224 -12.11 2.63 -12.64
C THR A 224 -11.72 1.21 -13.02
N SER A 225 -10.95 1.04 -14.11
CA SER A 225 -10.46 -0.28 -14.54
C SER A 225 -9.43 -0.87 -13.58
N ASN A 226 -8.65 -0.06 -12.87
CA ASN A 226 -7.53 -0.52 -12.04
C ASN A 226 -7.93 -0.73 -10.56
N PHE A 227 -8.90 0.01 -10.07
CA PHE A 227 -9.36 -0.04 -8.68
C PHE A 227 -9.65 -1.45 -8.18
N HIS A 228 -10.37 -2.25 -8.97
CA HIS A 228 -10.86 -3.58 -8.58
C HIS A 228 -9.75 -4.57 -8.18
N GLN A 229 -8.48 -4.33 -8.56
CA GLN A 229 -7.38 -5.21 -8.18
C GLN A 229 -6.68 -4.82 -6.85
N GLY A 230 -6.97 -3.63 -6.31
CA GLY A 230 -6.33 -3.12 -5.09
C GLY A 230 -6.58 -4.01 -3.88
N TYR A 231 -7.82 -4.09 -3.42
CA TYR A 231 -8.17 -4.92 -2.26
C TYR A 231 -7.96 -6.43 -2.47
N PRO A 232 -8.30 -7.05 -3.61
CA PRO A 232 -8.04 -8.48 -3.81
C PRO A 232 -6.56 -8.84 -3.74
N LYS A 233 -5.67 -8.07 -4.36
CA LYS A 233 -4.22 -8.28 -4.27
C LYS A 233 -3.71 -8.08 -2.84
N PHE A 234 -4.19 -7.06 -2.14
CA PHE A 234 -3.87 -6.82 -0.73
C PHE A 234 -4.32 -7.99 0.15
N ALA A 235 -5.58 -8.40 0.07
CA ALA A 235 -6.15 -9.48 0.87
C ALA A 235 -5.46 -10.83 0.63
N ALA A 236 -5.09 -11.12 -0.62
CA ALA A 236 -4.36 -12.34 -0.96
C ALA A 236 -2.93 -12.39 -0.39
N ASN A 237 -2.39 -11.25 0.08
CA ASN A 237 -1.02 -11.13 0.58
C ASN A 237 -0.94 -10.63 2.03
N LEU A 238 -1.95 -10.91 2.85
CA LEU A 238 -1.91 -10.65 4.30
C LEU A 238 -1.01 -11.64 5.04
N PHE A 239 -0.85 -12.84 4.48
CA PHE A 239 0.03 -13.88 4.96
C PHE A 239 1.03 -14.30 3.88
N PHE A 240 2.23 -14.69 4.32
CA PHE A 240 3.28 -15.26 3.47
C PHE A 240 3.74 -16.58 4.05
N GLU A 241 4.17 -17.51 3.20
CA GLU A 241 4.73 -18.80 3.60
C GLU A 241 6.22 -18.88 3.21
N ARG A 242 7.02 -19.45 4.13
CA ARG A 242 8.39 -19.92 3.85
C ARG A 242 8.42 -21.43 4.12
N PRO A 243 8.08 -22.24 3.11
CA PRO A 243 7.89 -23.68 3.28
C PRO A 243 9.12 -24.41 3.83
N GLU A 244 10.32 -23.97 3.41
CA GLU A 244 11.60 -24.55 3.81
C GLU A 244 11.85 -24.48 5.33
N ASN A 245 11.25 -23.48 5.99
CA ASN A 245 11.39 -23.25 7.44
C ASN A 245 10.13 -23.63 8.22
N LYS A 246 9.08 -24.10 7.54
CA LYS A 246 7.72 -24.23 8.11
C LYS A 246 7.28 -22.94 8.81
N GLU A 247 7.47 -21.82 8.15
CA GLU A 247 7.23 -20.51 8.72
C GLU A 247 6.05 -19.84 8.02
N ILE A 248 5.13 -19.30 8.80
CA ILE A 248 4.06 -18.40 8.36
C ILE A 248 4.35 -16.99 8.87
N ILE A 249 4.24 -16.02 7.99
CA ILE A 249 4.38 -14.60 8.32
C ILE A 249 3.01 -13.95 8.18
N SER A 250 2.47 -13.42 9.29
CA SER A 250 1.32 -12.53 9.27
C SER A 250 1.82 -11.10 9.09
N GLY A 251 1.65 -10.56 7.88
CA GLY A 251 2.23 -9.29 7.47
C GLY A 251 1.42 -8.08 7.93
N ILE A 252 0.11 -8.12 7.78
CA ILE A 252 -0.79 -7.02 8.13
C ILE A 252 -2.00 -7.57 8.87
N TRP A 253 -2.42 -6.90 9.93
CA TRP A 253 -3.59 -7.29 10.69
C TRP A 253 -4.86 -6.82 9.97
N ALA A 254 -5.65 -7.77 9.53
CA ALA A 254 -6.98 -7.55 8.97
C ALA A 254 -7.81 -8.83 9.14
N PRO A 255 -9.14 -8.75 9.32
CA PRO A 255 -9.98 -9.93 9.40
C PRO A 255 -9.77 -10.83 8.19
N SER A 256 -9.28 -12.06 8.41
CA SER A 256 -8.89 -12.94 7.31
C SER A 256 -8.79 -14.40 7.75
N SER A 257 -8.70 -15.29 6.77
CA SER A 257 -8.37 -16.69 6.99
C SER A 257 -7.36 -17.16 5.94
N MET A 258 -6.46 -18.05 6.34
CA MET A 258 -5.51 -18.70 5.44
C MET A 258 -5.50 -20.21 5.67
N GLN A 259 -5.18 -20.94 4.64
CA GLN A 259 -4.91 -22.37 4.70
C GLN A 259 -3.57 -22.63 4.01
N SER A 260 -2.66 -23.33 4.71
CA SER A 260 -1.38 -23.71 4.13
C SER A 260 -1.52 -24.99 3.29
N HIS A 261 -0.79 -25.03 2.18
CA HIS A 261 -0.59 -26.25 1.38
C HIS A 261 0.71 -26.98 1.77
N HIS A 262 1.58 -26.33 2.53
CA HIS A 262 2.92 -26.83 2.90
C HIS A 262 2.99 -27.35 4.34
N ILE A 263 2.12 -26.85 5.23
CA ILE A 263 2.05 -27.26 6.63
C ILE A 263 0.77 -28.06 6.82
N LYS A 264 0.91 -29.32 7.24
CA LYS A 264 -0.20 -30.27 7.30
C LYS A 264 -1.32 -29.80 8.21
N GLY A 265 -2.53 -29.67 7.62
CA GLY A 265 -3.75 -29.31 8.34
C GLY A 265 -3.76 -27.92 8.93
N LEU A 266 -2.85 -27.04 8.52
CA LEU A 266 -2.81 -25.68 9.03
C LEU A 266 -3.93 -24.83 8.45
N GLN A 267 -4.72 -24.28 9.35
CA GLN A 267 -5.68 -23.20 9.11
C GLN A 267 -5.49 -22.14 10.17
N ILE A 268 -5.44 -20.87 9.74
CA ILE A 268 -5.40 -19.70 10.62
C ILE A 268 -6.60 -18.82 10.31
N GLN A 269 -7.33 -18.42 11.34
CA GLN A 269 -8.33 -17.37 11.26
C GLN A 269 -7.86 -16.20 12.13
N LEU A 270 -7.69 -15.04 11.52
CA LEU A 270 -7.39 -13.79 12.22
C LEU A 270 -8.69 -13.01 12.42
N LYS A 271 -9.06 -12.82 13.68
CA LYS A 271 -10.19 -12.01 14.10
C LYS A 271 -9.68 -10.73 14.74
N THR A 272 -10.16 -9.60 14.26
CA THR A 272 -9.74 -8.29 14.77
C THR A 272 -10.70 -7.21 14.31
N GLY A 273 -10.82 -6.14 15.11
CA GLY A 273 -11.40 -4.87 14.68
C GLY A 273 -10.38 -3.88 14.10
N TYR A 274 -9.10 -4.25 14.06
CA TYR A 274 -8.03 -3.39 13.54
C TYR A 274 -8.27 -3.01 12.07
N PRO A 275 -8.03 -1.77 11.64
CA PRO A 275 -7.34 -0.68 12.34
C PRO A 275 -8.22 0.17 13.28
N PHE A 276 -9.50 -0.14 13.44
CA PHE A 276 -10.43 0.63 14.28
C PHE A 276 -10.52 0.09 15.72
N GLY A 277 -10.22 -1.19 15.91
CA GLY A 277 -10.18 -1.87 17.22
C GLY A 277 -8.75 -2.14 17.69
N THR A 278 -8.63 -2.45 18.98
CA THR A 278 -7.34 -2.66 19.69
C THR A 278 -7.12 -4.10 20.13
N ASP A 279 -7.88 -5.03 19.58
CA ASP A 279 -7.79 -6.45 19.84
C ASP A 279 -7.46 -7.25 18.59
N VAL A 280 -6.67 -8.29 18.74
CA VAL A 280 -6.27 -9.20 17.66
C VAL A 280 -6.24 -10.63 18.17
N GLU A 281 -6.92 -11.55 17.52
CA GLU A 281 -7.00 -12.96 17.89
C GLU A 281 -6.64 -13.86 16.71
N TYR A 282 -5.65 -14.74 16.92
CA TYR A 282 -5.29 -15.81 15.99
C TYR A 282 -5.89 -17.13 16.47
N TRP A 283 -6.82 -17.65 15.71
CA TRP A 283 -7.42 -18.98 15.88
C TRP A 283 -6.69 -19.94 14.96
N ILE A 284 -6.01 -20.95 15.54
CA ILE A 284 -5.08 -21.80 14.81
C ILE A 284 -5.50 -23.26 14.97
N GLN A 285 -5.52 -23.98 13.85
CA GLN A 285 -5.66 -25.43 13.79
C GLN A 285 -4.52 -25.98 12.92
N ASN A 286 -3.77 -26.96 13.42
CA ASN A 286 -2.64 -27.56 12.70
C ASN A 286 -2.39 -29.00 13.16
N GLN A 287 -1.80 -29.82 12.29
CA GLN A 287 -1.42 -31.22 12.59
C GLN A 287 0.09 -31.42 12.73
N GLU A 288 0.88 -30.41 12.51
CA GLU A 288 2.32 -30.40 12.74
C GLU A 288 2.76 -29.04 13.27
N PRO A 289 3.87 -28.97 14.05
CA PRO A 289 4.35 -27.70 14.60
C PRO A 289 4.91 -26.82 13.49
N PHE A 290 4.80 -25.49 13.70
CA PHE A 290 5.33 -24.48 12.80
C PHE A 290 5.74 -23.20 13.54
N VAL A 291 6.41 -22.29 12.85
CA VAL A 291 6.75 -20.96 13.35
C VAL A 291 5.77 -19.93 12.80
N LEU A 292 5.15 -19.15 13.68
CA LEU A 292 4.34 -18.00 13.28
C LEU A 292 5.08 -16.70 13.63
N LYS A 293 5.41 -15.92 12.63
CA LYS A 293 5.91 -14.56 12.77
C LYS A 293 4.78 -13.57 12.54
N ILE A 294 4.56 -12.68 13.49
CA ILE A 294 3.51 -11.66 13.42
C ILE A 294 4.18 -10.30 13.43
N ARG A 295 4.01 -9.54 12.34
CA ARG A 295 4.55 -8.18 12.25
C ARG A 295 3.96 -7.31 13.36
N ILE A 296 4.80 -6.57 14.03
CA ILE A 296 4.40 -5.52 14.95
C ILE A 296 4.23 -4.23 14.13
N PRO A 297 3.04 -3.61 14.08
CA PRO A 297 2.83 -2.31 13.40
C PRO A 297 3.80 -1.23 13.89
N GLU A 298 4.13 -0.29 13.01
CA GLU A 298 5.15 0.73 13.29
C GLU A 298 4.89 1.51 14.59
N PHE A 299 3.64 1.92 14.82
CA PHE A 299 3.27 2.70 16.01
C PHE A 299 3.50 1.91 17.32
N LEU A 300 3.28 0.59 17.32
CA LEU A 300 3.56 -0.28 18.47
C LEU A 300 5.05 -0.58 18.63
N ARG A 301 5.85 -0.53 17.58
CA ARG A 301 7.32 -0.64 17.71
C ARG A 301 7.94 0.62 18.30
N ARG A 302 7.30 1.77 18.12
CA ARG A 302 7.72 3.04 18.74
C ARG A 302 7.40 3.09 20.22
N ASP A 303 6.27 2.53 20.62
CA ASP A 303 5.85 2.40 22.02
C ASP A 303 5.10 1.08 22.25
N ALA A 304 5.85 0.08 22.69
CA ALA A 304 5.30 -1.25 22.97
C ALA A 304 4.78 -1.40 24.41
N THR A 305 4.74 -0.33 25.20
CA THR A 305 4.38 -0.39 26.63
C THR A 305 2.93 -0.84 26.86
N THR A 306 2.04 -0.61 25.90
CA THR A 306 0.64 -0.99 25.98
C THR A 306 0.34 -2.38 25.43
N LEU A 307 1.28 -2.99 24.71
CA LEU A 307 1.06 -4.30 24.05
C LEU A 307 1.05 -5.43 25.07
N LYS A 308 -0.10 -6.07 25.23
CA LYS A 308 -0.29 -7.27 26.06
C LYS A 308 -0.50 -8.47 25.13
N VAL A 309 0.15 -9.58 25.48
CA VAL A 309 0.16 -10.79 24.66
C VAL A 309 -0.21 -12.01 25.50
N TRP A 310 -1.08 -12.85 24.97
CA TRP A 310 -1.42 -14.15 25.54
C TRP A 310 -1.18 -15.24 24.50
N GLN A 311 -0.64 -16.35 24.95
CA GLN A 311 -0.54 -17.59 24.19
C GLN A 311 -1.25 -18.70 24.97
N GLU A 312 -2.18 -19.40 24.33
CA GLU A 312 -3.00 -20.48 24.95
C GLU A 312 -3.69 -20.06 26.26
N GLY A 313 -4.08 -18.77 26.36
CA GLY A 313 -4.74 -18.18 27.52
C GLY A 313 -3.79 -17.69 28.63
N TYR A 314 -2.49 -17.88 28.49
CA TYR A 314 -1.48 -17.42 29.46
C TYR A 314 -0.80 -16.15 28.97
N ALA A 315 -0.68 -15.15 29.85
CA ALA A 315 0.09 -13.95 29.54
C ALA A 315 1.56 -14.32 29.27
N THR A 316 2.10 -13.79 28.18
CA THR A 316 3.45 -14.13 27.73
C THR A 316 4.18 -12.90 27.18
N THR A 317 5.50 -12.99 27.15
CA THR A 317 6.35 -12.01 26.45
C THR A 317 6.98 -12.73 25.26
N PRO A 318 6.49 -12.50 24.02
CA PRO A 318 7.03 -13.17 22.86
C PRO A 318 8.46 -12.71 22.57
N LYS A 319 9.24 -13.58 21.94
CA LYS A 319 10.52 -13.15 21.36
C LYS A 319 10.24 -12.17 20.23
N VAL A 320 10.84 -10.99 20.29
CA VAL A 320 10.81 -10.00 19.21
C VAL A 320 12.11 -10.10 18.42
N GLN A 321 12.00 -10.22 17.11
CA GLN A 321 13.12 -10.31 16.20
C GLN A 321 12.78 -9.54 14.91
N GLU A 322 13.59 -8.54 14.57
CA GLU A 322 13.51 -7.79 13.32
C GLU A 322 12.07 -7.31 13.00
N GLY A 323 11.39 -6.75 14.02
CA GLY A 323 10.04 -6.20 13.88
C GLY A 323 8.89 -7.21 13.91
N PHE A 324 9.19 -8.50 14.16
CA PHE A 324 8.20 -9.55 14.32
C PHE A 324 8.18 -10.12 15.75
N MET A 325 6.99 -10.44 16.24
CA MET A 325 6.81 -11.38 17.34
C MET A 325 6.89 -12.80 16.78
N VAL A 326 7.70 -13.66 17.41
CA VAL A 326 7.97 -15.03 16.96
C VAL A 326 7.36 -16.02 17.93
N PHE A 327 6.47 -16.88 17.43
CA PHE A 327 5.79 -17.92 18.18
C PHE A 327 6.12 -19.29 17.60
N ASN A 328 6.56 -20.20 18.47
CA ASN A 328 6.62 -21.62 18.15
C ASN A 328 5.25 -22.23 18.47
N VAL A 329 4.50 -22.60 17.46
CA VAL A 329 3.15 -23.14 17.59
C VAL A 329 3.22 -24.66 17.57
N ALA A 330 2.88 -25.29 18.69
CA ALA A 330 2.72 -26.74 18.79
C ALA A 330 1.44 -27.19 18.06
N VAL A 331 1.24 -28.52 17.94
CA VAL A 331 0.00 -29.06 17.37
C VAL A 331 -1.20 -28.62 18.20
N GLN A 332 -2.14 -27.93 17.55
CA GLN A 332 -3.35 -27.41 18.17
C GLN A 332 -4.56 -28.24 17.77
N GLN A 333 -5.21 -28.84 18.75
CA GLN A 333 -6.46 -29.58 18.57
C GLN A 333 -7.67 -28.91 19.25
N ARG A 334 -7.44 -27.78 19.93
CA ARG A 334 -8.47 -27.07 20.69
C ARG A 334 -9.15 -25.98 19.83
N GLN A 335 -10.46 -25.82 20.06
CA GLN A 335 -11.17 -24.64 19.57
C GLN A 335 -10.89 -23.47 20.52
N GLY A 336 -10.39 -22.36 19.98
CA GLY A 336 -10.12 -21.12 20.74
C GLY A 336 -8.99 -20.29 20.12
N ALA A 337 -8.80 -19.07 20.65
CA ALA A 337 -7.68 -18.24 20.26
C ALA A 337 -6.38 -18.83 20.81
N ALA A 338 -5.45 -19.19 19.92
CA ALA A 338 -4.13 -19.67 20.31
C ALA A 338 -3.21 -18.51 20.70
N ILE A 339 -3.38 -17.33 20.08
CA ILE A 339 -2.63 -16.11 20.36
C ILE A 339 -3.61 -14.94 20.37
N ARG A 340 -3.47 -14.07 21.35
CA ARG A 340 -4.28 -12.86 21.49
C ARG A 340 -3.40 -11.67 21.84
N PHE A 341 -3.75 -10.52 21.31
CA PHE A 341 -3.14 -9.23 21.65
C PHE A 341 -4.21 -8.23 22.08
N GLU A 342 -3.83 -7.36 22.98
CA GLU A 342 -4.51 -6.11 23.30
C GLU A 342 -3.47 -4.99 23.33
N PHE A 343 -3.82 -3.82 22.88
CA PHE A 343 -2.95 -2.64 22.85
C PHE A 343 -3.79 -1.37 22.88
N ASP A 344 -3.15 -0.24 23.16
CA ASP A 344 -3.78 1.06 23.07
C ASP A 344 -3.27 1.81 21.83
N MET A 345 -4.08 2.73 21.30
CA MET A 345 -3.70 3.65 20.24
C MET A 345 -3.92 5.07 20.72
N GLU A 346 -2.86 5.86 20.71
CA GLU A 346 -2.92 7.27 21.06
C GLU A 346 -2.75 8.14 19.80
N PRO A 347 -3.50 9.25 19.70
CA PRO A 347 -3.33 10.18 18.58
C PRO A 347 -1.95 10.81 18.59
N VAL A 348 -1.26 10.78 17.44
CA VAL A 348 0.06 11.38 17.24
C VAL A 348 -0.03 12.52 16.23
N VAL A 349 0.38 13.71 16.66
CA VAL A 349 0.49 14.89 15.78
C VAL A 349 1.91 14.99 15.24
N THR A 350 2.03 15.06 13.91
CA THR A 350 3.31 15.33 13.23
C THR A 350 3.19 16.62 12.43
N SER A 351 4.14 17.52 12.63
CA SER A 351 4.18 18.80 11.90
C SER A 351 5.36 18.85 10.93
N SER A 352 5.12 19.43 9.77
CA SER A 352 6.10 19.67 8.71
C SER A 352 5.93 21.07 8.13
N THR A 353 6.72 21.42 7.14
CA THR A 353 6.57 22.67 6.39
C THR A 353 5.29 22.71 5.56
N GLU A 354 4.76 21.55 5.19
CA GLU A 354 3.53 21.40 4.40
C GLU A 354 2.27 21.45 5.27
N GLY A 355 2.39 21.27 6.59
CA GLY A 355 1.27 21.31 7.53
C GLY A 355 1.41 20.29 8.65
N SER A 356 0.32 20.09 9.40
CA SER A 356 0.24 19.11 10.48
C SER A 356 -0.70 17.98 10.12
N THR A 357 -0.34 16.77 10.54
CA THR A 357 -1.16 15.56 10.40
C THR A 357 -1.44 14.95 11.75
N VAL A 358 -2.57 14.31 11.90
CA VAL A 358 -2.94 13.53 13.08
C VAL A 358 -3.11 12.08 12.65
N ARG A 359 -2.48 11.16 13.38
CA ARG A 359 -2.64 9.72 13.16
C ARG A 359 -3.12 9.04 14.42
N LEU A 360 -3.97 8.02 14.25
CA LEU A 360 -4.36 7.08 15.29
C LEU A 360 -3.98 5.68 14.83
N GLY A 361 -2.93 5.11 15.42
CA GLY A 361 -2.32 3.90 14.88
C GLY A 361 -1.88 4.10 13.42
N PRO A 362 -2.31 3.26 12.46
CA PRO A 362 -2.00 3.43 11.04
C PRO A 362 -2.87 4.47 10.34
N LEU A 363 -4.01 4.86 10.94
CA LEU A 363 -5.00 5.72 10.30
C LEU A 363 -4.56 7.20 10.28
N LEU A 364 -4.70 7.84 9.14
CA LEU A 364 -4.66 9.29 9.01
C LEU A 364 -6.03 9.85 9.36
N MET A 365 -6.07 10.73 10.35
CA MET A 365 -7.30 11.41 10.72
C MET A 365 -7.59 12.56 9.76
N ALA A 366 -8.84 12.72 9.39
CA ALA A 366 -9.34 13.81 8.58
C ALA A 366 -10.27 14.71 9.39
N LEU A 367 -10.38 15.96 8.97
CA LEU A 367 -11.42 16.84 9.48
C LEU A 367 -12.77 16.38 8.93
N ASP A 368 -13.71 16.11 9.83
CA ASP A 368 -15.09 15.77 9.44
C ASP A 368 -15.78 17.04 8.94
N LEU A 369 -15.96 17.12 7.62
CA LEU A 369 -16.61 18.24 6.95
C LEU A 369 -17.98 17.77 6.43
N GLU A 370 -19.04 18.38 6.92
CA GLU A 370 -20.33 18.25 6.26
C GLU A 370 -20.20 18.69 4.79
N GLU A 371 -20.74 17.89 3.89
CA GLU A 371 -20.64 18.13 2.46
C GLU A 371 -22.00 18.37 1.80
N GLN A 372 -21.99 19.20 0.78
CA GLN A 372 -23.09 19.34 -0.18
C GLN A 372 -22.66 18.73 -1.50
N ARG A 373 -23.48 17.81 -2.01
CA ARG A 373 -23.27 17.16 -3.30
C ARG A 373 -24.24 17.72 -4.33
N HIS A 374 -23.71 18.13 -5.47
CA HIS A 374 -24.47 18.61 -6.61
C HIS A 374 -24.30 17.60 -7.75
N LEU A 375 -25.43 17.04 -8.21
CA LEU A 375 -25.44 16.06 -9.29
C LEU A 375 -24.97 16.73 -10.60
N VAL A 376 -23.90 16.20 -11.19
CA VAL A 376 -23.37 16.60 -12.48
C VAL A 376 -23.94 15.71 -13.59
N GLN A 377 -23.87 14.38 -13.39
CA GLN A 377 -24.36 13.41 -14.34
C GLN A 377 -24.86 12.15 -13.64
N GLN A 378 -25.98 11.61 -14.11
CA GLN A 378 -26.49 10.31 -13.70
C GLN A 378 -26.07 9.24 -14.69
N HIS A 379 -25.55 8.13 -14.18
CA HIS A 379 -25.16 6.95 -14.95
C HIS A 379 -26.15 5.78 -14.73
N PRO A 380 -26.06 4.71 -15.54
CA PRO A 380 -26.78 3.46 -15.28
C PRO A 380 -26.40 2.85 -13.90
N TYR A 381 -27.28 2.00 -13.39
CA TYR A 381 -27.10 1.21 -12.16
C TYR A 381 -26.95 2.04 -10.86
N GLY A 382 -27.33 3.31 -10.89
CA GLY A 382 -27.29 4.17 -9.71
C GLY A 382 -25.99 4.94 -9.52
N ALA A 383 -25.00 4.72 -10.35
CA ALA A 383 -23.77 5.52 -10.33
C ALA A 383 -24.05 6.97 -10.77
N ALA A 384 -23.29 7.92 -10.23
CA ALA A 384 -23.43 9.33 -10.58
C ALA A 384 -22.11 10.09 -10.38
N ASP A 385 -21.98 11.18 -11.12
CA ASP A 385 -20.90 12.14 -10.97
C ASP A 385 -21.37 13.31 -10.14
N TRP A 386 -20.54 13.74 -9.21
CA TRP A 386 -20.89 14.72 -8.19
C TRP A 386 -19.84 15.82 -8.07
N ASP A 387 -20.29 17.05 -8.07
CA ASP A 387 -19.53 18.14 -7.48
C ASP A 387 -19.80 18.19 -5.97
N THR A 388 -18.75 18.24 -5.18
CA THR A 388 -18.84 18.19 -3.71
C THR A 388 -18.13 19.38 -3.10
N VAL A 389 -18.79 20.08 -2.18
CA VAL A 389 -18.23 21.23 -1.45
C VAL A 389 -18.50 21.10 0.05
N ALA A 390 -17.59 21.61 0.87
CA ALA A 390 -17.84 21.73 2.30
C ALA A 390 -18.96 22.73 2.56
N SER A 391 -19.97 22.33 3.36
CA SER A 391 -21.08 23.17 3.77
C SER A 391 -20.81 23.98 5.03
N GLN A 392 -19.71 23.72 5.73
CA GLN A 392 -19.30 24.37 6.97
C GLN A 392 -17.89 24.97 6.84
N PRO A 393 -17.47 25.86 7.78
CA PRO A 393 -16.12 26.41 7.79
C PRO A 393 -15.06 25.31 7.90
N TRP A 394 -14.09 25.31 7.00
CA TRP A 394 -13.02 24.30 6.91
C TRP A 394 -11.63 24.83 7.35
N ARG A 395 -11.46 26.16 7.48
CA ARG A 395 -10.20 26.77 7.91
C ARG A 395 -10.07 26.66 9.42
N MET A 396 -9.57 25.52 9.87
CA MET A 396 -9.35 25.23 11.28
C MET A 396 -7.87 24.97 11.52
N ALA A 397 -7.38 25.38 12.69
CA ALA A 397 -6.05 25.08 13.17
C ALA A 397 -6.13 24.14 14.37
N LEU A 398 -5.20 23.19 14.44
CA LEU A 398 -5.05 22.39 15.66
C LEU A 398 -4.64 23.32 16.82
N PRO A 399 -5.27 23.18 18.00
CA PRO A 399 -4.84 23.92 19.19
C PRO A 399 -3.40 23.51 19.57
N GLN A 400 -2.68 24.38 20.26
CA GLN A 400 -1.30 24.11 20.69
C GLN A 400 -1.16 22.84 21.55
N LYS A 401 -2.21 22.48 22.28
CA LYS A 401 -2.34 21.21 23.01
C LYS A 401 -3.69 20.59 22.65
N PRO A 402 -3.76 19.83 21.57
CA PRO A 402 -5.01 19.17 21.20
C PRO A 402 -5.41 18.16 22.26
N ILE A 403 -6.67 18.22 22.67
CA ILE A 403 -7.29 17.19 23.51
C ILE A 403 -8.10 16.30 22.57
N PHE A 404 -7.73 15.05 22.45
CA PHE A 404 -8.45 14.07 21.65
C PHE A 404 -9.44 13.34 22.56
N GLY A 405 -10.72 13.45 22.27
CA GLY A 405 -11.76 12.59 22.85
C GLY A 405 -11.83 11.30 22.05
N ALA A 406 -11.88 10.16 22.72
CA ALA A 406 -12.14 8.89 22.05
C ALA A 406 -13.58 8.88 21.52
N VAL A 407 -13.78 9.17 20.25
CA VAL A 407 -14.98 8.79 19.52
C VAL A 407 -14.57 7.62 18.64
N MET A 408 -14.81 6.42 19.13
CA MET A 408 -14.73 5.22 18.29
C MET A 408 -16.09 5.08 17.58
N PRO A 409 -16.12 4.75 16.28
CA PRO A 409 -17.36 4.52 15.57
C PRO A 409 -18.09 3.29 16.07
#